data_976e03511bc50c38038a223be7cee9b0
#
_entry.id   976e03511bc50c38038a223be7cee9b0
#
_cell.length_a   1.000
_cell.length_b   1.000
_cell.length_c   1.000
_cell.angle_alpha   90.00
_cell.angle_beta   90.00
_cell.angle_gamma   90.00
#
_symmetry.space_group_name_H-M   'P 1'
#
loop_
_entity.id
_entity.type
_entity.pdbx_description
1 polymer ?
#
loop_
_entity_poly.entity_id
_entity_poly.type
_entity_poly.pdbx_seq_one_letter_code
_entity_poly.pdbx_strand_id
1 'polypeptide(L)'
;VELTFAARGGEIVPRSAWADGERVSVALRRSSDSASDETRVQAHRVEVLFREETGAPHRVRASGDVHLELLPTRSTPPAEKKTISAREAELELEAERSRVTRGRAEGDVRVEIEPREGTKRVLQSAALLVRFDPETQKITHLIHSGQVRYWEGDRRAQSEHAIYEAESGWIRLRGGDPTVWDARGRTRATELDVNPREERSSARGRVVTTYIPHPENARPLPFSERDAPIFIAADRLEVDHRARWARYTGAVRAWQQEMYLTAEELELRERERLLIARGHVHSALFRARRAEMTSDDPIPVVVSAARLTYRETERTLLYEGGVSLHRGSQRLTAESLAVVMKPDTAEIERALAERHVVLTEAERRAYAERAMYEARGETLVLEGTPARVEDDRHRILQQGARLTFLGGGDKVLIEDGEGARRVRTVRLIPRGKP
;
A
#
# COMPACT_ATOMS: atom_id res chain seq x y z
N VAL A 1 -26.59 36.46 32.26
CA VAL A 1 -25.49 37.16 31.57
C VAL A 1 -24.92 38.19 32.53
N GLU A 2 -23.64 38.20 32.73
CA GLU A 2 -22.92 39.15 33.56
C GLU A 2 -21.84 39.85 32.74
N LEU A 3 -21.70 41.16 32.93
CA LEU A 3 -20.72 42.01 32.26
C LEU A 3 -19.85 42.68 33.32
N THR A 4 -18.52 42.56 33.17
CA THR A 4 -17.56 43.27 34.00
C THR A 4 -16.88 44.37 33.18
N PHE A 5 -16.59 45.50 33.84
CA PHE A 5 -15.99 46.66 33.21
C PHE A 5 -14.74 47.09 33.99
N ALA A 6 -13.80 47.69 33.28
CA ALA A 6 -12.61 48.35 33.84
C ALA A 6 -12.69 49.85 33.57
N ALA A 7 -12.27 50.67 34.54
CA ALA A 7 -12.17 52.13 34.36
C ALA A 7 -10.73 52.47 33.95
N ARG A 8 -10.58 53.20 32.83
CA ARG A 8 -9.28 53.65 32.31
C ARG A 8 -9.39 55.08 31.77
N GLY A 9 -8.62 56.00 32.34
CA GLY A 9 -8.58 57.39 31.86
C GLY A 9 -9.91 58.13 31.83
N GLY A 10 -10.89 57.69 32.63
CA GLY A 10 -12.24 58.25 32.63
C GLY A 10 -13.25 57.58 31.72
N GLU A 11 -12.82 56.58 30.90
CA GLU A 11 -13.68 55.75 30.07
C GLU A 11 -13.91 54.39 30.71
N ILE A 12 -15.12 53.84 30.53
CA ILE A 12 -15.51 52.51 31.01
C ILE A 12 -15.40 51.55 29.80
N VAL A 13 -14.46 50.58 29.87
CA VAL A 13 -14.28 49.58 28.84
C VAL A 13 -14.71 48.19 29.33
N PRO A 14 -15.33 47.36 28.50
CA PRO A 14 -15.68 45.99 28.90
C PRO A 14 -14.40 45.15 29.12
N ARG A 15 -14.38 44.38 30.19
CA ARG A 15 -13.29 43.46 30.54
C ARG A 15 -13.66 42.01 30.27
N SER A 16 -14.82 41.59 30.69
CA SER A 16 -15.37 40.27 30.39
C SER A 16 -16.90 40.27 30.32
N ALA A 17 -17.44 39.37 29.52
CA ALA A 17 -18.85 39.04 29.48
C ALA A 17 -19.01 37.53 29.61
N TRP A 18 -19.86 37.03 30.45
CA TRP A 18 -20.15 35.63 30.52
C TRP A 18 -21.65 35.32 30.68
N ALA A 19 -22.05 34.18 30.18
CA ALA A 19 -23.41 33.66 30.31
C ALA A 19 -23.31 32.19 30.77
N ASP A 20 -24.15 31.80 31.68
CA ASP A 20 -24.26 30.46 32.26
C ASP A 20 -25.72 30.00 32.23
N GLY A 21 -25.97 28.73 31.96
CA GLY A 21 -27.31 28.16 31.88
C GLY A 21 -27.28 26.74 31.26
N GLU A 22 -28.42 26.07 31.26
CA GLU A 22 -28.53 24.73 30.66
C GLU A 22 -28.11 24.71 29.19
N ARG A 23 -28.35 25.80 28.45
CA ARG A 23 -27.97 25.96 27.05
C ARG A 23 -27.83 27.44 26.68
N VAL A 24 -26.61 27.92 26.67
CA VAL A 24 -26.27 29.25 26.16
C VAL A 24 -26.02 29.15 24.67
N SER A 25 -26.67 30.00 23.86
CA SER A 25 -26.44 30.06 22.42
C SER A 25 -25.90 31.42 22.00
N VAL A 26 -24.76 31.44 21.35
CA VAL A 26 -24.14 32.64 20.79
C VAL A 26 -23.98 32.43 19.28
N ALA A 27 -24.55 33.37 18.50
CA ALA A 27 -24.40 33.41 17.05
C ALA A 27 -23.38 34.47 16.67
N LEU A 28 -22.26 34.04 16.07
CA LEU A 28 -21.28 34.93 15.48
C LEU A 28 -21.64 35.11 14.01
N ARG A 29 -22.21 36.27 13.68
CA ARG A 29 -22.57 36.62 12.31
C ARG A 29 -21.47 37.46 11.69
N ARG A 30 -21.02 37.03 10.55
CA ARG A 30 -20.09 37.79 9.73
C ARG A 30 -20.87 38.55 8.66
N SER A 31 -20.84 39.85 8.73
CA SER A 31 -21.39 40.71 7.69
C SER A 31 -20.29 41.04 6.69
N SER A 32 -20.36 40.47 5.49
CA SER A 32 -19.68 40.98 4.30
C SER A 32 -20.75 41.27 3.25
N ASP A 33 -20.52 42.23 2.36
CA ASP A 33 -21.52 42.79 1.43
C ASP A 33 -22.23 41.76 0.49
N SER A 34 -21.88 40.50 0.53
CA SER A 34 -22.47 39.48 -0.34
C SER A 34 -22.76 38.11 0.30
N ALA A 35 -22.32 37.84 1.51
CA ALA A 35 -22.56 36.53 2.14
C ALA A 35 -22.35 36.57 3.67
N SER A 36 -23.28 36.05 4.43
CA SER A 36 -23.18 35.93 5.92
C SER A 36 -22.85 34.47 6.27
N ASP A 37 -21.60 34.18 6.66
CA ASP A 37 -21.30 32.94 7.36
C ASP A 37 -21.80 33.05 8.82
N GLU A 38 -22.60 32.11 9.26
CA GLU A 38 -23.06 32.03 10.62
C GLU A 38 -22.34 30.89 11.33
N THR A 39 -21.62 31.25 12.39
CA THR A 39 -21.08 30.26 13.35
C THR A 39 -21.95 30.30 14.60
N ARG A 40 -22.60 29.19 14.93
CA ARG A 40 -23.41 29.03 16.11
C ARG A 40 -22.65 28.25 17.17
N VAL A 41 -22.46 28.82 18.33
CA VAL A 41 -21.83 28.22 19.51
C VAL A 41 -22.92 27.92 20.53
N GLN A 42 -23.01 26.70 21.02
CA GLN A 42 -23.88 26.30 22.12
C GLN A 42 -23.03 25.63 23.20
N ALA A 43 -23.24 25.99 24.46
CA ALA A 43 -22.50 25.44 25.59
C ALA A 43 -23.29 25.71 26.90
N HIS A 44 -22.88 25.12 28.02
CA HIS A 44 -23.40 25.48 29.32
C HIS A 44 -22.90 26.86 29.77
N ARG A 45 -21.63 27.16 29.48
CA ARG A 45 -21.02 28.45 29.80
C ARG A 45 -20.26 29.00 28.62
N VAL A 46 -20.46 30.29 28.34
CA VAL A 46 -19.69 31.06 27.36
C VAL A 46 -19.14 32.31 28.03
N GLU A 47 -17.84 32.54 27.87
CA GLU A 47 -17.11 33.71 28.38
C GLU A 47 -16.40 34.40 27.21
N VAL A 48 -16.56 35.72 27.13
CA VAL A 48 -15.86 36.59 26.19
C VAL A 48 -14.93 37.50 26.96
N LEU A 49 -13.64 37.48 26.63
CA LEU A 49 -12.62 38.33 27.23
C LEU A 49 -12.30 39.47 26.27
N PHE A 50 -12.26 40.69 26.78
CA PHE A 50 -11.99 41.90 26.01
C PHE A 50 -10.59 42.44 26.35
N ARG A 51 -9.95 43.07 25.40
CA ARG A 51 -8.68 43.77 25.63
C ARG A 51 -8.93 45.07 26.38
N GLU A 52 -8.22 45.31 27.44
CA GLU A 52 -8.33 46.51 28.24
C GLU A 52 -7.95 47.79 27.47
N GLU A 53 -7.15 47.65 26.40
CA GLU A 53 -6.66 48.79 25.59
C GLU A 53 -7.64 49.26 24.57
N THR A 54 -8.40 48.36 23.95
CA THR A 54 -9.29 48.68 22.81
C THR A 54 -10.74 48.37 23.06
N GLY A 55 -11.07 47.62 24.15
CA GLY A 55 -12.41 47.09 24.36
C GLY A 55 -12.85 46.05 23.33
N ALA A 56 -11.94 45.59 22.46
CA ALA A 56 -12.25 44.59 21.46
C ALA A 56 -12.16 43.16 22.03
N PRO A 57 -13.03 42.23 21.64
CA PRO A 57 -12.95 40.85 22.07
C PRO A 57 -11.65 40.21 21.51
N HIS A 58 -10.91 39.50 22.37
CA HIS A 58 -9.69 38.81 21.97
C HIS A 58 -9.74 37.31 22.22
N ARG A 59 -10.64 36.84 23.07
CA ARG A 59 -10.78 35.42 23.38
C ARG A 59 -12.22 35.08 23.72
N VAL A 60 -12.70 33.96 23.20
CA VAL A 60 -13.99 33.38 23.53
C VAL A 60 -13.75 31.97 24.07
N ARG A 61 -14.29 31.67 25.26
CA ARG A 61 -14.24 30.34 25.86
C ARG A 61 -15.64 29.78 25.97
N ALA A 62 -15.81 28.53 25.70
CA ALA A 62 -17.04 27.79 25.90
C ALA A 62 -16.75 26.51 26.66
N SER A 63 -17.57 26.15 27.61
CA SER A 63 -17.41 24.93 28.41
C SER A 63 -18.77 24.29 28.75
N GLY A 64 -18.74 22.95 28.88
CA GLY A 64 -19.93 22.13 29.14
C GLY A 64 -20.73 21.88 27.86
N ASP A 65 -20.62 20.67 27.30
CA ASP A 65 -21.34 20.22 26.09
C ASP A 65 -21.29 21.24 24.93
N VAL A 66 -20.06 21.60 24.54
CA VAL A 66 -19.85 22.60 23.52
C VAL A 66 -20.21 22.00 22.14
N HIS A 67 -21.09 22.70 21.40
CA HIS A 67 -21.47 22.44 20.03
C HIS A 67 -21.23 23.67 19.17
N LEU A 68 -20.34 23.52 18.16
CA LEU A 68 -20.04 24.55 17.17
C LEU A 68 -20.62 24.09 15.82
N GLU A 69 -21.55 24.88 15.27
CA GLU A 69 -22.07 24.68 13.92
C GLU A 69 -21.53 25.76 13.00
N LEU A 70 -20.86 25.33 11.93
CA LEU A 70 -20.41 26.17 10.82
C LEU A 70 -21.38 25.96 9.67
N LEU A 71 -22.27 26.92 9.46
CA LEU A 71 -23.27 26.85 8.41
C LEU A 71 -22.71 27.46 7.11
N PRO A 72 -22.77 26.74 5.97
CA PRO A 72 -22.23 27.24 4.72
C PRO A 72 -23.05 28.38 4.15
N THR A 73 -22.39 29.38 3.66
CA THR A 73 -22.99 30.41 2.84
C THR A 73 -23.46 29.84 1.50
N ARG A 74 -24.57 30.36 0.96
CA ARG A 74 -25.17 29.89 -0.31
C ARG A 74 -24.26 30.06 -1.55
N SER A 75 -23.17 30.82 -1.45
CA SER A 75 -22.37 31.31 -2.58
C SER A 75 -21.07 30.58 -2.88
N THR A 76 -20.62 29.61 -2.06
CA THR A 76 -19.34 28.94 -2.30
C THR A 76 -19.52 27.41 -2.30
N PRO A 77 -19.42 26.70 -3.45
CA PRO A 77 -19.33 25.24 -3.46
C PRO A 77 -17.93 24.75 -3.01
N PRO A 78 -17.83 23.63 -2.31
CA PRO A 78 -18.94 22.78 -1.84
C PRO A 78 -19.47 23.23 -0.49
N ALA A 79 -20.81 23.45 -0.41
CA ALA A 79 -21.50 23.79 0.82
C ALA A 79 -21.53 22.56 1.75
N GLU A 80 -20.63 22.51 2.73
CA GLU A 80 -20.54 21.44 3.73
C GLU A 80 -20.98 21.97 5.09
N LYS A 81 -21.94 21.30 5.74
CA LYS A 81 -22.23 21.56 7.14
C LYS A 81 -21.12 20.91 7.98
N LYS A 82 -20.52 21.70 8.89
CA LYS A 82 -19.50 21.21 9.81
C LYS A 82 -20.00 21.41 11.24
N THR A 83 -19.93 20.35 12.03
CA THR A 83 -20.28 20.37 13.45
C THR A 83 -19.07 19.92 14.26
N ILE A 84 -18.72 20.65 15.30
CA ILE A 84 -17.66 20.29 16.24
C ILE A 84 -18.31 20.17 17.61
N SER A 85 -18.13 19.02 18.27
CA SER A 85 -18.55 18.80 19.66
C SER A 85 -17.32 18.56 20.52
N ALA A 86 -17.31 19.14 21.74
CA ALA A 86 -16.20 18.99 22.70
C ALA A 86 -16.70 19.31 24.12
N ARG A 87 -15.88 19.04 25.14
CA ARG A 87 -16.19 19.51 26.52
C ARG A 87 -15.86 20.99 26.67
N GLU A 88 -14.76 21.43 26.04
CA GLU A 88 -14.30 22.82 26.11
C GLU A 88 -13.86 23.27 24.71
N ALA A 89 -14.04 24.55 24.40
CA ALA A 89 -13.54 25.21 23.24
C ALA A 89 -13.06 26.63 23.54
N GLU A 90 -11.99 27.03 22.87
CA GLU A 90 -11.42 28.37 22.95
C GLU A 90 -11.14 28.92 21.55
N LEU A 91 -11.51 30.18 21.30
CA LEU A 91 -11.19 30.92 20.09
C LEU A 91 -10.35 32.13 20.45
N GLU A 92 -9.24 32.32 19.76
CA GLU A 92 -8.40 33.50 19.83
C GLU A 92 -8.68 34.42 18.63
N LEU A 93 -8.85 35.71 18.89
CA LEU A 93 -9.15 36.71 17.88
C LEU A 93 -8.05 37.77 17.78
N GLU A 94 -7.85 38.25 16.59
CA GLU A 94 -6.95 39.38 16.30
C GLU A 94 -7.50 40.69 16.90
N ALA A 95 -6.59 41.59 17.25
CA ALA A 95 -6.93 42.82 18.00
C ALA A 95 -7.79 43.80 17.21
N GLU A 96 -7.48 44.03 15.94
CA GLU A 96 -8.06 45.17 15.20
C GLU A 96 -9.39 44.84 14.50
N ARG A 97 -9.56 43.59 14.07
CA ARG A 97 -10.67 43.19 13.21
C ARG A 97 -11.55 42.09 13.80
N SER A 98 -11.30 41.65 15.05
CA SER A 98 -11.99 40.55 15.71
C SER A 98 -12.07 39.27 14.86
N ARG A 99 -11.01 38.99 14.06
CA ARG A 99 -10.92 37.82 13.21
C ARG A 99 -10.31 36.64 13.96
N VAL A 100 -10.86 35.46 13.78
CA VAL A 100 -10.34 34.25 14.42
C VAL A 100 -8.98 33.89 13.85
N THR A 101 -7.96 33.76 14.69
CA THR A 101 -6.61 33.32 14.31
C THR A 101 -6.36 31.87 14.69
N ARG A 102 -6.96 31.43 15.80
CA ARG A 102 -6.76 30.09 16.35
C ARG A 102 -8.03 29.61 17.03
N GLY A 103 -8.33 28.32 16.88
CA GLY A 103 -9.36 27.61 17.62
C GLY A 103 -8.77 26.38 18.30
N ARG A 104 -9.19 26.10 19.53
CA ARG A 104 -8.84 24.89 20.28
C ARG A 104 -10.11 24.25 20.80
N ALA A 105 -10.21 22.93 20.72
CA ALA A 105 -11.26 22.15 21.35
C ALA A 105 -10.65 20.98 22.10
N GLU A 106 -11.15 20.65 23.28
CA GLU A 106 -10.64 19.60 24.15
C GLU A 106 -11.77 18.77 24.77
N GLY A 107 -11.43 17.53 25.08
CA GLY A 107 -12.33 16.57 25.71
C GLY A 107 -13.34 15.97 24.76
N ASP A 108 -13.08 14.74 24.30
CA ASP A 108 -13.95 13.95 23.42
C ASP A 108 -14.37 14.70 22.15
N VAL A 109 -13.39 15.33 21.50
CA VAL A 109 -13.63 16.13 20.31
C VAL A 109 -14.16 15.25 19.18
N ARG A 110 -15.32 15.65 18.64
CA ARG A 110 -15.94 15.02 17.48
C ARG A 110 -16.25 16.07 16.41
N VAL A 111 -15.68 15.87 15.23
CA VAL A 111 -15.91 16.71 14.04
C VAL A 111 -16.72 15.91 13.04
N GLU A 112 -17.86 16.46 12.65
CA GLU A 112 -18.72 15.89 11.61
C GLU A 112 -18.78 16.84 10.42
N ILE A 113 -18.57 16.30 9.23
CA ILE A 113 -18.62 17.04 7.97
C ILE A 113 -19.67 16.37 7.10
N GLU A 114 -20.75 17.09 6.85
CA GLU A 114 -21.87 16.62 6.02
C GLU A 114 -21.86 17.39 4.69
N PRO A 115 -21.33 16.79 3.62
CA PRO A 115 -21.40 17.37 2.28
C PRO A 115 -22.84 17.30 1.76
N ARG A 116 -23.21 18.18 0.82
CA ARG A 116 -24.51 18.08 0.14
C ARG A 116 -24.67 16.79 -0.65
N GLU A 117 -23.58 16.35 -1.27
CA GLU A 117 -23.47 15.10 -2.03
C GLU A 117 -22.25 14.33 -1.53
N GLY A 118 -22.38 13.01 -1.40
CA GLY A 118 -21.28 12.15 -0.94
C GLY A 118 -21.47 11.64 0.47
N THR A 119 -20.40 11.13 1.04
CA THR A 119 -20.43 10.41 2.32
C THR A 119 -20.06 11.33 3.49
N LYS A 120 -20.84 11.25 4.58
CA LYS A 120 -20.51 11.90 5.84
C LYS A 120 -19.13 11.48 6.34
N ARG A 121 -18.32 12.46 6.74
CA ARG A 121 -17.00 12.26 7.37
C ARG A 121 -17.07 12.55 8.85
N VAL A 122 -16.48 11.69 9.65
CA VAL A 122 -16.44 11.84 11.12
C VAL A 122 -14.99 11.70 11.58
N LEU A 123 -14.52 12.62 12.40
CA LEU A 123 -13.24 12.54 13.10
C LEU A 123 -13.48 12.59 14.61
N GLN A 124 -12.75 11.78 15.36
CA GLN A 124 -12.71 11.81 16.81
C GLN A 124 -11.28 11.94 17.31
N SER A 125 -11.07 12.69 18.38
CA SER A 125 -9.78 12.90 19.03
C SER A 125 -9.94 13.42 20.45
N ALA A 126 -8.89 13.42 21.25
CA ALA A 126 -8.91 14.06 22.56
C ALA A 126 -8.85 15.60 22.46
N ALA A 127 -8.13 16.12 21.46
CA ALA A 127 -7.98 17.55 21.22
C ALA A 127 -7.91 17.89 19.73
N LEU A 128 -8.36 19.09 19.38
CA LEU A 128 -8.28 19.71 18.07
C LEU A 128 -7.69 21.11 18.19
N LEU A 129 -6.71 21.43 17.36
CA LEU A 129 -6.19 22.77 17.16
C LEU A 129 -6.42 23.18 15.70
N VAL A 130 -7.03 24.33 15.48
CA VAL A 130 -7.29 24.93 14.17
C VAL A 130 -6.50 26.22 14.07
N ARG A 131 -5.83 26.46 12.95
CA ARG A 131 -5.22 27.75 12.61
C ARG A 131 -5.91 28.33 11.39
N PHE A 132 -6.14 29.62 11.42
CA PHE A 132 -6.76 30.36 10.35
C PHE A 132 -5.78 31.38 9.77
N ASP A 133 -5.90 31.63 8.51
CA ASP A 133 -5.28 32.78 7.87
C ASP A 133 -6.06 34.05 8.29
N PRO A 134 -5.39 35.07 8.87
CA PRO A 134 -6.11 36.22 9.41
C PRO A 134 -6.78 37.07 8.32
N GLU A 135 -6.27 37.11 7.09
CA GLU A 135 -6.84 37.88 5.99
C GLU A 135 -8.04 37.20 5.35
N THR A 136 -7.84 35.92 4.94
CA THR A 136 -8.84 35.16 4.19
C THR A 136 -9.79 34.38 5.11
N GLN A 137 -9.44 34.22 6.39
CA GLN A 137 -10.14 33.40 7.38
C GLN A 137 -10.33 31.94 6.96
N LYS A 138 -9.51 31.48 6.04
CA LYS A 138 -9.48 30.05 5.65
C LYS A 138 -8.62 29.28 6.64
N ILE A 139 -9.00 28.03 6.87
CA ILE A 139 -8.20 27.11 7.67
C ILE A 139 -6.88 26.87 6.95
N THR A 140 -5.76 27.05 7.65
CA THR A 140 -4.41 26.75 7.17
C THR A 140 -3.93 25.40 7.67
N HIS A 141 -4.22 25.10 8.96
CA HIS A 141 -3.83 23.85 9.60
C HIS A 141 -4.94 23.31 10.50
N LEU A 142 -5.11 21.99 10.49
CA LEU A 142 -5.89 21.24 11.47
C LEU A 142 -4.99 20.22 12.13
N ILE A 143 -4.94 20.19 13.44
CA ILE A 143 -4.13 19.24 14.21
C ILE A 143 -5.06 18.53 15.21
N HIS A 144 -5.35 17.26 14.93
CA HIS A 144 -6.02 16.37 15.87
C HIS A 144 -4.96 15.61 16.68
N SER A 145 -5.19 15.47 17.98
CA SER A 145 -4.27 14.79 18.90
C SER A 145 -5.04 13.90 19.87
N GLY A 146 -4.44 12.77 20.21
CA GLY A 146 -4.96 11.79 21.15
C GLY A 146 -6.01 10.87 20.53
N GLN A 147 -5.61 9.63 20.23
CA GLN A 147 -6.49 8.57 19.73
C GLN A 147 -7.35 8.97 18.53
N VAL A 148 -6.73 9.59 17.54
CA VAL A 148 -7.44 10.07 16.34
C VAL A 148 -8.05 8.90 15.59
N ARG A 149 -9.34 9.01 15.27
CA ARG A 149 -10.10 8.05 14.45
C ARG A 149 -10.87 8.79 13.37
N TYR A 150 -10.91 8.22 12.19
CA TYR A 150 -11.59 8.76 11.00
C TYR A 150 -12.50 7.73 10.36
N TRP A 151 -13.67 8.18 9.91
CA TRP A 151 -14.66 7.38 9.16
C TRP A 151 -15.21 8.17 7.97
N GLU A 152 -15.26 7.52 6.81
CA GLU A 152 -15.90 7.99 5.60
C GLU A 152 -16.40 6.79 4.78
N GLY A 153 -17.69 6.49 4.82
CA GLY A 153 -18.21 5.26 4.22
C GLY A 153 -17.59 4.01 4.82
N ASP A 154 -16.91 3.22 4.01
CA ASP A 154 -16.12 2.06 4.41
C ASP A 154 -14.67 2.40 4.80
N ARG A 155 -14.18 3.59 4.43
CA ARG A 155 -12.82 4.04 4.74
C ARG A 155 -12.67 4.39 6.21
N ARG A 156 -11.56 3.97 6.78
CA ARG A 156 -11.19 4.18 8.18
C ARG A 156 -9.74 4.58 8.27
N ALA A 157 -9.43 5.39 9.29
CA ALA A 157 -8.05 5.65 9.68
C ALA A 157 -7.94 5.78 11.21
N GLN A 158 -6.75 5.47 11.73
CA GLN A 158 -6.41 5.72 13.13
C GLN A 158 -4.94 6.14 13.27
N SER A 159 -4.67 6.99 14.26
CA SER A 159 -3.31 7.42 14.64
C SER A 159 -3.34 8.11 16.00
N GLU A 160 -2.19 8.48 16.55
CA GLU A 160 -2.12 9.36 17.73
C GLU A 160 -2.31 10.83 17.34
N HIS A 161 -1.76 11.23 16.18
CA HIS A 161 -1.86 12.57 15.64
C HIS A 161 -2.27 12.53 14.17
N ALA A 162 -3.14 13.48 13.77
CA ALA A 162 -3.45 13.74 12.36
C ALA A 162 -3.30 15.24 12.09
N ILE A 163 -2.44 15.59 11.14
CA ILE A 163 -2.10 16.96 10.78
C ILE A 163 -2.51 17.19 9.33
N TYR A 164 -3.46 18.08 9.12
CA TYR A 164 -3.86 18.55 7.80
C TYR A 164 -3.26 19.92 7.53
N GLU A 165 -2.61 20.09 6.40
CA GLU A 165 -2.05 21.34 5.89
C GLU A 165 -2.79 21.74 4.63
N ALA A 166 -3.49 22.87 4.69
CA ALA A 166 -4.44 23.25 3.64
C ALA A 166 -3.76 23.68 2.32
N GLU A 167 -2.58 24.25 2.39
CA GLU A 167 -1.82 24.69 1.20
C GLU A 167 -1.42 23.48 0.35
N SER A 168 -0.76 22.51 0.95
CA SER A 168 -0.29 21.30 0.27
C SER A 168 -1.38 20.23 0.08
N GLY A 169 -2.46 20.27 0.86
CA GLY A 169 -3.52 19.26 0.88
C GLY A 169 -3.15 17.95 1.56
N TRP A 170 -1.96 17.85 2.16
CA TRP A 170 -1.51 16.64 2.84
C TRP A 170 -2.13 16.46 4.22
N ILE A 171 -2.51 15.23 4.50
CA ILE A 171 -2.89 14.73 5.83
C ILE A 171 -1.78 13.80 6.30
N ARG A 172 -1.12 14.15 7.40
CA ARG A 172 -0.04 13.36 7.99
C ARG A 172 -0.52 12.64 9.24
N LEU A 173 -0.48 11.33 9.24
CA LEU A 173 -0.82 10.48 10.38
C LEU A 173 0.45 10.02 11.08
N ARG A 174 0.56 10.26 12.38
CA ARG A 174 1.76 10.02 13.19
C ARG A 174 1.43 9.41 14.53
N GLY A 175 2.30 8.53 15.01
CA GLY A 175 2.21 7.89 16.33
C GLY A 175 1.07 6.88 16.47
N GLY A 176 1.17 5.96 17.41
CA GLY A 176 0.15 4.95 17.67
C GLY A 176 -0.03 3.92 16.55
N ASP A 177 1.02 3.62 15.78
CA ASP A 177 0.96 2.74 14.60
C ASP A 177 -0.14 3.18 13.61
N PRO A 178 0.04 4.33 12.92
CA PRO A 178 -0.90 4.83 11.95
C PRO A 178 -1.39 3.76 10.99
N THR A 179 -2.70 3.70 10.82
CA THR A 179 -3.33 2.66 10.00
C THR A 179 -4.47 3.27 9.21
N VAL A 180 -4.54 2.90 7.92
CA VAL A 180 -5.67 3.20 7.03
C VAL A 180 -6.21 1.89 6.47
N TRP A 181 -7.55 1.77 6.33
CA TRP A 181 -8.17 0.57 5.76
C TRP A 181 -9.53 0.86 5.15
N ASP A 182 -9.93 -0.01 4.26
CA ASP A 182 -11.25 -0.08 3.62
C ASP A 182 -11.65 -1.56 3.44
N ALA A 183 -12.71 -1.82 2.68
CA ALA A 183 -13.15 -3.19 2.37
C ALA A 183 -12.11 -4.00 1.56
N ARG A 184 -11.15 -3.34 0.89
CA ARG A 184 -10.15 -3.97 0.02
C ARG A 184 -8.85 -4.31 0.73
N GLY A 185 -8.59 -3.67 1.85
CA GLY A 185 -7.36 -3.93 2.57
C GLY A 185 -6.99 -2.90 3.63
N ARG A 186 -5.80 -3.08 4.17
CA ARG A 186 -5.29 -2.29 5.28
C ARG A 186 -3.81 -2.00 5.09
N THR A 187 -3.40 -0.76 5.34
CA THR A 187 -1.98 -0.37 5.40
C THR A 187 -1.66 0.21 6.77
N ARG A 188 -0.62 -0.30 7.40
CA ARG A 188 -0.05 0.18 8.66
C ARG A 188 1.41 0.54 8.45
N ALA A 189 1.86 1.62 9.10
CA ALA A 189 3.27 2.06 9.04
C ALA A 189 3.63 2.90 10.28
N THR A 190 4.88 3.34 10.40
CA THR A 190 5.31 4.34 11.40
C THR A 190 4.77 5.73 11.05
N GLU A 191 4.73 6.05 9.76
CA GLU A 191 4.23 7.30 9.20
C GLU A 191 3.36 7.00 7.98
N LEU A 192 2.20 7.67 7.90
CA LEU A 192 1.30 7.63 6.75
C LEU A 192 0.98 9.05 6.32
N ASP A 193 1.11 9.34 5.05
CA ASP A 193 0.76 10.62 4.44
C ASP A 193 -0.26 10.37 3.32
N VAL A 194 -1.34 11.13 3.32
CA VAL A 194 -2.42 11.02 2.32
C VAL A 194 -2.73 12.38 1.75
N ASN A 195 -2.78 12.50 0.44
CA ASN A 195 -3.24 13.70 -0.26
C ASN A 195 -4.50 13.38 -1.08
N PRO A 196 -5.71 13.66 -0.56
CA PRO A 196 -6.95 13.39 -1.29
C PRO A 196 -7.11 14.21 -2.57
N ARG A 197 -6.50 15.40 -2.66
CA ARG A 197 -6.59 16.27 -3.85
C ARG A 197 -5.77 15.74 -5.02
N GLU A 198 -4.57 15.23 -4.72
CA GLU A 198 -3.67 14.65 -5.72
C GLU A 198 -3.94 13.16 -5.94
N GLU A 199 -4.81 12.55 -5.13
CA GLU A 199 -5.06 11.10 -5.11
C GLU A 199 -3.76 10.29 -4.89
N ARG A 200 -2.89 10.78 -3.98
CA ARG A 200 -1.62 10.15 -3.63
C ARG A 200 -1.55 9.79 -2.16
N SER A 201 -0.82 8.73 -1.89
CA SER A 201 -0.47 8.38 -0.52
C SER A 201 0.94 7.81 -0.43
N SER A 202 1.57 7.96 0.73
CA SER A 202 2.85 7.35 1.03
C SER A 202 2.89 6.82 2.46
N ALA A 203 3.70 5.79 2.67
CA ALA A 203 3.95 5.23 3.98
C ALA A 203 5.45 5.00 4.19
N ARG A 204 5.93 5.18 5.42
CA ARG A 204 7.33 5.00 5.78
C ARG A 204 7.46 4.29 7.12
N GLY A 205 8.50 3.44 7.19
CA GLY A 205 8.88 2.69 8.38
C GLY A 205 7.91 1.57 8.72
N ARG A 206 8.40 0.33 8.71
CA ARG A 206 7.64 -0.89 9.03
C ARG A 206 6.29 -0.97 8.31
N VAL A 207 6.30 -0.64 7.03
CA VAL A 207 5.09 -0.69 6.20
C VAL A 207 4.60 -2.13 6.10
N VAL A 208 3.33 -2.36 6.39
CA VAL A 208 2.64 -3.63 6.15
C VAL A 208 1.31 -3.34 5.50
N THR A 209 1.15 -3.82 4.27
CA THR A 209 -0.13 -3.78 3.55
C THR A 209 -0.73 -5.17 3.51
N THR A 210 -2.01 -5.28 3.88
CA THR A 210 -2.81 -6.50 3.75
C THR A 210 -3.84 -6.27 2.67
N TYR A 211 -3.87 -7.12 1.65
CA TYR A 211 -4.92 -7.13 0.62
C TYR A 211 -5.86 -8.30 0.87
N ILE A 212 -7.15 -8.03 0.75
CA ILE A 212 -8.19 -9.04 0.77
C ILE A 212 -8.56 -9.31 -0.69
N PRO A 213 -8.26 -10.50 -1.24
CA PRO A 213 -8.64 -10.85 -2.60
C PRO A 213 -10.15 -10.76 -2.79
N HIS A 214 -10.58 -10.10 -3.85
CA HIS A 214 -11.98 -10.05 -4.24
C HIS A 214 -12.05 -10.09 -5.77
N PRO A 215 -13.02 -10.80 -6.38
CA PRO A 215 -13.12 -10.93 -7.84
C PRO A 215 -13.10 -9.60 -8.60
N GLU A 216 -13.72 -8.56 -8.03
CA GLU A 216 -13.79 -7.22 -8.64
C GLU A 216 -12.52 -6.37 -8.45
N ASN A 217 -11.62 -6.79 -7.54
CA ASN A 217 -10.44 -6.03 -7.13
C ASN A 217 -9.15 -6.85 -7.30
N ALA A 218 -9.09 -7.72 -8.29
CA ALA A 218 -7.89 -8.49 -8.59
C ALA A 218 -6.70 -7.56 -8.80
N ARG A 219 -5.63 -7.76 -8.02
CA ARG A 219 -4.35 -7.06 -8.20
C ARG A 219 -3.40 -7.97 -8.95
N PRO A 220 -2.46 -7.43 -9.71
CA PRO A 220 -1.50 -8.22 -10.48
C PRO A 220 -0.45 -8.86 -9.55
N LEU A 221 -0.90 -9.76 -8.68
CA LEU A 221 -0.07 -10.50 -7.75
C LEU A 221 -0.09 -11.98 -8.12
N PRO A 222 1.05 -12.67 -8.21
CA PRO A 222 1.15 -14.06 -8.64
C PRO A 222 0.79 -15.06 -7.51
N PHE A 223 -0.23 -14.74 -6.73
CA PHE A 223 -0.74 -15.58 -5.65
C PHE A 223 -2.09 -16.18 -6.04
N SER A 224 -2.30 -17.45 -5.78
CA SER A 224 -3.42 -18.22 -6.31
C SER A 224 -4.54 -18.52 -5.31
N GLU A 225 -4.31 -18.28 -4.01
CA GLU A 225 -5.32 -18.58 -2.98
C GLU A 225 -6.37 -17.47 -2.91
N ARG A 226 -7.59 -17.77 -3.34
CA ARG A 226 -8.67 -16.76 -3.47
C ARG A 226 -9.19 -16.25 -2.14
N ASP A 227 -9.16 -17.08 -1.09
CA ASP A 227 -9.76 -16.77 0.21
C ASP A 227 -8.74 -16.35 1.27
N ALA A 228 -7.46 -16.36 0.96
CA ALA A 228 -6.41 -15.99 1.90
C ALA A 228 -5.92 -14.56 1.66
N PRO A 229 -5.67 -13.76 2.71
CA PRO A 229 -5.13 -12.43 2.56
C PRO A 229 -3.69 -12.46 2.02
N ILE A 230 -3.34 -11.45 1.24
CA ILE A 230 -1.98 -11.22 0.74
C ILE A 230 -1.36 -10.11 1.57
N PHE A 231 -0.14 -10.33 2.04
CA PHE A 231 0.62 -9.38 2.83
C PHE A 231 1.80 -8.86 2.03
N ILE A 232 2.09 -7.56 2.14
CA ILE A 232 3.30 -6.95 1.60
C ILE A 232 3.95 -6.11 2.69
N ALA A 233 5.17 -6.46 3.08
CA ALA A 233 6.00 -5.69 4.01
C ALA A 233 7.11 -4.97 3.24
N ALA A 234 7.46 -3.74 3.66
CA ALA A 234 8.52 -2.93 3.08
C ALA A 234 8.95 -1.79 4.03
N ASP A 235 10.01 -1.08 3.71
CA ASP A 235 10.40 0.14 4.43
C ASP A 235 9.57 1.35 3.99
N ARG A 236 9.19 1.40 2.70
CA ARG A 236 8.45 2.50 2.09
C ARG A 236 7.39 2.00 1.12
N LEU A 237 6.31 2.77 1.02
CA LEU A 237 5.25 2.61 0.02
C LEU A 237 4.91 3.96 -0.56
N GLU A 238 4.76 4.04 -1.87
CA GLU A 238 4.21 5.15 -2.63
C GLU A 238 3.04 4.65 -3.46
N VAL A 239 1.93 5.37 -3.45
CA VAL A 239 0.71 5.02 -4.20
C VAL A 239 0.22 6.24 -4.97
N ASP A 240 -0.06 6.04 -6.26
CA ASP A 240 -0.83 6.95 -7.09
C ASP A 240 -2.16 6.26 -7.43
N HIS A 241 -3.22 6.69 -6.75
CA HIS A 241 -4.56 6.09 -6.90
C HIS A 241 -5.17 6.39 -8.27
N ARG A 242 -4.85 7.57 -8.87
CA ARG A 242 -5.31 7.94 -10.19
C ARG A 242 -4.65 7.09 -11.28
N ALA A 243 -3.34 6.90 -11.19
CA ALA A 243 -2.60 6.02 -12.11
C ALA A 243 -2.84 4.53 -11.82
N ARG A 244 -3.40 4.17 -10.66
CA ARG A 244 -3.49 2.80 -10.14
C ARG A 244 -2.13 2.11 -10.08
N TRP A 245 -1.21 2.81 -9.46
CA TRP A 245 0.18 2.40 -9.35
C TRP A 245 0.61 2.40 -7.89
N ALA A 246 1.39 1.40 -7.50
CA ALA A 246 2.00 1.30 -6.19
C ALA A 246 3.44 0.82 -6.29
N ARG A 247 4.34 1.39 -5.49
CA ARG A 247 5.75 1.00 -5.37
C ARG A 247 6.10 0.77 -3.92
N TYR A 248 6.60 -0.41 -3.63
CA TYR A 248 7.20 -0.80 -2.36
C TYR A 248 8.71 -0.82 -2.51
N THR A 249 9.45 -0.26 -1.55
CA THR A 249 10.91 -0.24 -1.57
C THR A 249 11.50 -0.53 -0.19
N GLY A 250 12.68 -1.17 -0.20
CA GLY A 250 13.43 -1.56 0.99
C GLY A 250 12.93 -2.86 1.61
N ALA A 251 13.77 -3.91 1.54
CA ALA A 251 13.52 -5.25 2.11
C ALA A 251 12.08 -5.76 1.86
N VAL A 252 11.61 -5.64 0.61
CA VAL A 252 10.24 -5.98 0.25
C VAL A 252 10.01 -7.49 0.38
N ARG A 253 8.92 -7.85 1.05
CA ARG A 253 8.43 -9.22 1.13
C ARG A 253 6.92 -9.23 0.89
N ALA A 254 6.47 -9.96 -0.14
CA ALA A 254 5.08 -10.25 -0.40
C ALA A 254 4.83 -11.75 -0.15
N TRP A 255 3.72 -12.10 0.52
CA TRP A 255 3.43 -13.51 0.79
C TRP A 255 1.93 -13.79 0.94
N GLN A 256 1.57 -15.01 0.65
CA GLN A 256 0.26 -15.59 0.87
C GLN A 256 0.45 -17.06 1.27
N GLN A 257 0.15 -17.40 2.52
CA GLN A 257 0.46 -18.71 3.10
C GLN A 257 1.94 -19.10 2.89
N GLU A 258 2.24 -20.19 2.17
CA GLU A 258 3.60 -20.66 1.89
C GLU A 258 4.24 -20.01 0.65
N MET A 259 3.43 -19.37 -0.19
CA MET A 259 3.94 -18.65 -1.36
C MET A 259 4.54 -17.32 -0.96
N TYR A 260 5.70 -16.99 -1.50
CA TYR A 260 6.36 -15.72 -1.21
C TYR A 260 7.16 -15.17 -2.39
N LEU A 261 7.40 -13.86 -2.32
CA LEU A 261 8.27 -13.09 -3.20
C LEU A 261 9.03 -12.08 -2.36
N THR A 262 10.35 -12.06 -2.46
CA THR A 262 11.20 -11.03 -1.84
C THR A 262 11.99 -10.28 -2.91
N ALA A 263 12.24 -8.98 -2.70
CA ALA A 263 12.96 -8.11 -3.61
C ALA A 263 13.44 -6.83 -2.87
N GLU A 264 14.22 -6.00 -3.51
CA GLU A 264 14.53 -4.65 -3.01
C GLU A 264 13.42 -3.66 -3.39
N GLU A 265 12.78 -3.87 -4.53
CA GLU A 265 11.67 -3.07 -5.05
C GLU A 265 10.59 -3.97 -5.64
N LEU A 266 9.33 -3.61 -5.36
CA LEU A 266 8.14 -4.23 -5.96
C LEU A 266 7.22 -3.12 -6.48
N GLU A 267 6.95 -3.16 -7.76
CA GLU A 267 6.07 -2.21 -8.47
C GLU A 267 4.83 -2.94 -8.97
N LEU A 268 3.66 -2.39 -8.66
CA LEU A 268 2.34 -2.87 -9.08
C LEU A 268 1.71 -1.85 -10.02
N ARG A 269 1.30 -2.26 -11.20
CA ARG A 269 0.57 -1.47 -12.19
C ARG A 269 -0.76 -2.14 -12.51
N GLU A 270 -1.80 -1.76 -11.79
CA GLU A 270 -3.11 -2.43 -11.88
C GLU A 270 -3.74 -2.33 -13.28
N ARG A 271 -3.62 -1.17 -13.95
CA ARG A 271 -4.17 -0.99 -15.31
C ARG A 271 -3.51 -1.89 -16.34
N GLU A 272 -2.21 -2.11 -16.20
CA GLU A 272 -1.41 -2.95 -17.09
C GLU A 272 -1.45 -4.42 -16.67
N ARG A 273 -2.07 -4.72 -15.52
CA ARG A 273 -2.08 -6.05 -14.89
C ARG A 273 -0.65 -6.61 -14.76
N LEU A 274 0.26 -5.78 -14.28
CA LEU A 274 1.69 -6.00 -14.29
C LEU A 274 2.28 -5.85 -12.88
N LEU A 275 3.13 -6.81 -12.49
CA LEU A 275 4.03 -6.72 -11.34
C LEU A 275 5.46 -6.79 -11.82
N ILE A 276 6.31 -5.93 -11.26
CA ILE A 276 7.76 -5.96 -11.50
C ILE A 276 8.46 -5.98 -10.15
N ALA A 277 9.29 -6.99 -9.91
CA ALA A 277 10.20 -7.05 -8.77
C ALA A 277 11.64 -6.89 -9.25
N ARG A 278 12.45 -6.14 -8.51
CA ARG A 278 13.85 -5.82 -8.83
C ARG A 278 14.75 -5.96 -7.61
N GLY A 279 15.97 -6.36 -7.84
CA GLY A 279 17.02 -6.49 -6.85
C GLY A 279 16.87 -7.73 -5.97
N HIS A 280 17.82 -8.67 -6.10
CA HIS A 280 17.89 -9.91 -5.31
C HIS A 280 16.53 -10.62 -5.15
N VAL A 281 15.85 -10.83 -6.27
CA VAL A 281 14.54 -11.47 -6.28
C VAL A 281 14.67 -12.93 -5.85
N HIS A 282 13.89 -13.33 -4.84
CA HIS A 282 13.68 -14.73 -4.45
C HIS A 282 12.19 -15.01 -4.34
N SER A 283 11.73 -16.12 -4.92
CA SER A 283 10.32 -16.45 -4.92
C SER A 283 10.04 -17.94 -4.84
N ALA A 284 8.91 -18.30 -4.23
CA ALA A 284 8.28 -19.60 -4.28
C ALA A 284 6.81 -19.39 -4.61
N LEU A 285 6.49 -19.25 -5.90
CA LEU A 285 5.17 -18.85 -6.40
C LEU A 285 4.43 -19.98 -7.10
N PHE A 286 5.10 -21.11 -7.36
CA PHE A 286 4.52 -22.25 -8.04
C PHE A 286 5.05 -23.56 -7.49
N ARG A 287 4.29 -24.62 -7.74
CA ARG A 287 4.57 -25.97 -7.30
C ARG A 287 4.65 -26.88 -8.51
N ALA A 288 5.46 -27.91 -8.45
CA ALA A 288 5.55 -28.90 -9.49
C ALA A 288 5.32 -30.29 -8.90
N ARG A 289 4.47 -31.10 -9.52
CA ARG A 289 4.28 -32.50 -9.14
C ARG A 289 5.47 -33.33 -9.60
N ARG A 290 5.84 -34.34 -8.85
CA ARG A 290 6.83 -35.35 -9.23
C ARG A 290 6.10 -36.65 -9.54
N ALA A 291 6.32 -37.18 -10.72
CA ALA A 291 5.64 -38.40 -11.19
C ALA A 291 5.91 -39.66 -10.36
N GLU A 292 7.02 -39.69 -9.61
CA GLU A 292 7.49 -40.92 -8.94
C GLU A 292 7.25 -40.93 -7.40
N MET A 293 6.65 -39.87 -6.79
CA MET A 293 6.43 -39.85 -5.33
C MET A 293 5.00 -40.25 -4.98
N THR A 294 4.89 -41.21 -4.09
CA THR A 294 3.63 -41.67 -3.47
C THR A 294 3.03 -40.63 -2.51
N SER A 295 3.72 -39.54 -2.21
CA SER A 295 3.16 -38.39 -1.45
C SER A 295 2.56 -37.38 -2.42
N ASP A 296 1.32 -37.08 -2.21
CA ASP A 296 0.49 -36.15 -3.01
C ASP A 296 0.91 -34.65 -2.81
N ASP A 297 1.93 -34.38 -1.99
CA ASP A 297 2.39 -33.04 -1.68
C ASP A 297 3.32 -32.47 -2.77
N PRO A 298 2.88 -31.40 -3.46
CA PRO A 298 3.68 -30.77 -4.49
C PRO A 298 4.89 -30.03 -3.87
N ILE A 299 6.08 -30.27 -4.43
CA ILE A 299 7.33 -29.65 -3.95
C ILE A 299 7.38 -28.18 -4.41
N PRO A 300 7.66 -27.22 -3.50
CA PRO A 300 7.83 -25.83 -3.86
C PRO A 300 9.03 -25.66 -4.79
N VAL A 301 8.88 -24.80 -5.81
CA VAL A 301 9.95 -24.41 -6.71
C VAL A 301 10.43 -23.04 -6.31
N VAL A 302 11.68 -22.95 -5.88
CA VAL A 302 12.31 -21.67 -5.47
C VAL A 302 13.12 -21.13 -6.64
N VAL A 303 12.90 -19.87 -7.00
CA VAL A 303 13.62 -19.18 -8.07
C VAL A 303 14.29 -17.92 -7.52
N SER A 304 15.55 -17.72 -7.91
CA SER A 304 16.34 -16.51 -7.64
C SER A 304 16.74 -15.86 -8.96
N ALA A 305 16.65 -14.52 -9.05
CA ALA A 305 17.04 -13.75 -10.23
C ALA A 305 17.31 -12.28 -9.86
N ALA A 306 17.82 -11.47 -10.77
CA ALA A 306 17.94 -10.03 -10.57
C ALA A 306 16.57 -9.32 -10.73
N ARG A 307 15.70 -9.87 -11.56
CA ARG A 307 14.39 -9.28 -11.90
C ARG A 307 13.34 -10.36 -12.12
N LEU A 308 12.10 -10.06 -11.70
CA LEU A 308 10.89 -10.79 -12.05
C LEU A 308 9.88 -9.83 -12.65
N THR A 309 9.28 -10.22 -13.78
CA THR A 309 8.12 -9.55 -14.36
C THR A 309 6.96 -10.54 -14.43
N TYR A 310 5.84 -10.25 -13.78
CA TYR A 310 4.63 -11.05 -13.85
C TYR A 310 3.56 -10.31 -14.65
N ARG A 311 3.06 -10.94 -15.72
CA ARG A 311 1.91 -10.49 -16.52
C ARG A 311 0.71 -11.37 -16.22
N GLU A 312 -0.26 -10.82 -15.53
CA GLU A 312 -1.43 -11.57 -15.08
C GLU A 312 -2.28 -12.06 -16.25
N THR A 313 -2.47 -11.25 -17.30
CA THR A 313 -3.26 -11.62 -18.48
C THR A 313 -2.72 -12.84 -19.20
N GLU A 314 -1.40 -12.99 -19.20
CA GLU A 314 -0.68 -14.11 -19.83
C GLU A 314 -0.36 -15.22 -18.81
N ARG A 315 -0.59 -14.97 -17.53
CA ARG A 315 -0.17 -15.83 -16.41
C ARG A 315 1.33 -16.19 -16.48
N THR A 316 2.14 -15.26 -16.97
CA THR A 316 3.56 -15.48 -17.25
C THR A 316 4.44 -14.79 -16.21
N LEU A 317 5.34 -15.55 -15.62
CA LEU A 317 6.44 -15.11 -14.78
C LEU A 317 7.72 -15.14 -15.62
N LEU A 318 8.34 -13.98 -15.85
CA LEU A 318 9.63 -13.87 -16.55
C LEU A 318 10.71 -13.47 -15.53
N TYR A 319 11.64 -14.35 -15.28
CA TYR A 319 12.83 -14.14 -14.47
C TYR A 319 14.02 -13.82 -15.36
N GLU A 320 14.82 -12.82 -15.03
CA GLU A 320 15.94 -12.33 -15.82
C GLU A 320 17.13 -11.98 -14.93
N GLY A 321 18.34 -12.13 -15.47
CA GLY A 321 19.60 -11.72 -14.84
C GLY A 321 20.13 -12.75 -13.85
N GLY A 322 20.69 -13.83 -14.37
CA GLY A 322 21.32 -14.89 -13.57
C GLY A 322 20.33 -15.72 -12.78
N VAL A 323 19.44 -16.41 -13.50
CA VAL A 323 18.39 -17.23 -12.89
C VAL A 323 18.95 -18.50 -12.28
N SER A 324 18.53 -18.80 -11.05
CA SER A 324 18.75 -20.09 -10.39
C SER A 324 17.44 -20.63 -9.85
N LEU A 325 17.00 -21.79 -10.32
CA LEU A 325 15.82 -22.51 -9.89
C LEU A 325 16.22 -23.74 -9.09
N HIS A 326 15.55 -23.97 -7.98
CA HIS A 326 15.71 -25.16 -7.13
C HIS A 326 14.37 -25.85 -6.92
N ARG A 327 14.36 -27.19 -7.13
CA ARG A 327 13.23 -28.07 -6.87
C ARG A 327 13.74 -29.37 -6.25
N GLY A 328 13.66 -29.50 -4.94
CA GLY A 328 14.26 -30.65 -4.25
C GLY A 328 15.75 -30.78 -4.56
N SER A 329 16.19 -31.91 -5.16
CA SER A 329 17.57 -32.14 -5.60
C SER A 329 17.92 -31.56 -6.98
N GLN A 330 16.93 -31.07 -7.71
CA GLN A 330 17.11 -30.48 -9.04
C GLN A 330 17.50 -29.02 -8.96
N ARG A 331 18.47 -28.62 -9.77
CA ARG A 331 18.88 -27.22 -9.92
C ARG A 331 18.98 -26.88 -11.41
N LEU A 332 18.40 -25.74 -11.78
CA LEU A 332 18.56 -25.15 -13.11
C LEU A 332 19.18 -23.77 -12.97
N THR A 333 20.14 -23.45 -13.82
CA THR A 333 20.66 -22.09 -13.99
C THR A 333 20.52 -21.67 -15.44
N ALA A 334 20.22 -20.39 -15.71
CA ALA A 334 20.06 -19.80 -17.03
C ALA A 334 20.18 -18.26 -16.95
N GLU A 335 20.24 -17.57 -18.08
CA GLU A 335 20.14 -16.11 -18.13
C GLU A 335 18.70 -15.62 -17.91
N SER A 336 17.73 -16.37 -18.47
CA SER A 336 16.31 -16.08 -18.33
C SER A 336 15.48 -17.35 -18.18
N LEU A 337 14.34 -17.21 -17.50
CA LEU A 337 13.37 -18.28 -17.32
C LEU A 337 11.96 -17.68 -17.41
N ALA A 338 11.19 -18.09 -18.40
CA ALA A 338 9.77 -17.80 -18.53
C ALA A 338 8.95 -18.99 -18.03
N VAL A 339 8.00 -18.75 -17.14
CA VAL A 339 7.09 -19.78 -16.60
C VAL A 339 5.65 -19.33 -16.86
N VAL A 340 4.88 -20.15 -17.54
CA VAL A 340 3.44 -19.99 -17.74
C VAL A 340 2.72 -20.90 -16.76
N MET A 341 1.81 -20.32 -15.98
CA MET A 341 1.03 -21.06 -14.99
C MET A 341 -0.32 -21.49 -15.56
N LYS A 342 -0.83 -22.62 -15.09
CA LYS A 342 -2.19 -23.05 -15.38
C LYS A 342 -3.20 -22.06 -14.81
N PRO A 343 -4.40 -21.94 -15.42
CA PRO A 343 -5.47 -21.13 -14.86
C PRO A 343 -5.82 -21.57 -13.43
N ASP A 344 -6.04 -20.60 -12.54
CA ASP A 344 -6.57 -20.78 -11.19
C ASP A 344 -5.79 -21.73 -10.25
N THR A 345 -4.55 -22.06 -10.62
CA THR A 345 -3.67 -22.92 -9.81
C THR A 345 -2.25 -22.36 -9.74
N ALA A 346 -1.47 -22.82 -8.76
CA ALA A 346 -0.03 -22.54 -8.68
C ALA A 346 0.82 -23.57 -9.46
N GLU A 347 0.22 -24.31 -10.38
CA GLU A 347 0.93 -25.34 -11.16
C GLU A 347 1.51 -24.75 -12.45
N ILE A 348 2.70 -25.23 -12.82
CA ILE A 348 3.36 -24.90 -14.10
C ILE A 348 2.59 -25.56 -15.24
N GLU A 349 2.28 -24.80 -16.29
CA GLU A 349 1.82 -25.31 -17.58
C GLU A 349 3.00 -25.60 -18.50
N ARG A 350 3.90 -24.62 -18.65
CA ARG A 350 5.14 -24.72 -19.44
C ARG A 350 6.20 -23.79 -18.88
N ALA A 351 7.46 -24.12 -19.13
CA ALA A 351 8.60 -23.28 -18.79
C ALA A 351 9.63 -23.27 -19.93
N LEU A 352 10.28 -22.11 -20.11
CA LEU A 352 11.34 -21.91 -21.10
C LEU A 352 12.53 -21.22 -20.40
N ALA A 353 13.65 -21.92 -20.33
CA ALA A 353 14.92 -21.36 -19.90
C ALA A 353 15.83 -21.13 -21.13
N GLU A 354 16.50 -19.98 -21.17
CA GLU A 354 17.32 -19.59 -22.31
C GLU A 354 18.68 -19.07 -21.87
N ARG A 355 19.66 -19.34 -22.70
CA ARG A 355 21.06 -18.93 -22.62
C ARG A 355 21.80 -19.55 -21.43
N HIS A 356 22.86 -20.24 -21.72
CA HIS A 356 23.74 -20.89 -20.74
C HIS A 356 22.97 -21.81 -19.76
N VAL A 357 22.02 -22.57 -20.29
CA VAL A 357 21.21 -23.47 -19.48
C VAL A 357 22.04 -24.61 -18.94
N VAL A 358 22.07 -24.77 -17.62
CA VAL A 358 22.65 -25.92 -16.93
C VAL A 358 21.61 -26.51 -16.00
N LEU A 359 21.25 -27.77 -16.24
CA LEU A 359 20.39 -28.56 -15.38
C LEU A 359 21.23 -29.58 -14.62
N THR A 360 21.08 -29.65 -13.31
CA THR A 360 21.79 -30.63 -12.47
C THR A 360 20.75 -31.39 -11.62
N GLU A 361 20.86 -32.73 -11.64
CA GLU A 361 20.09 -33.62 -10.79
C GLU A 361 20.96 -34.79 -10.33
N ALA A 362 21.24 -34.87 -9.04
CA ALA A 362 22.16 -35.85 -8.48
C ALA A 362 23.50 -35.90 -9.24
N GLU A 363 23.82 -37.00 -9.91
CA GLU A 363 25.05 -37.22 -10.67
C GLU A 363 24.88 -36.91 -12.18
N ARG A 364 23.70 -36.34 -12.59
CA ARG A 364 23.43 -35.95 -13.97
C ARG A 364 23.57 -34.46 -14.16
N ARG A 365 24.19 -34.06 -15.27
CA ARG A 365 24.29 -32.66 -15.71
C ARG A 365 23.89 -32.53 -17.15
N ALA A 366 23.08 -31.56 -17.47
CA ALA A 366 22.72 -31.23 -18.83
C ALA A 366 23.10 -29.78 -19.15
N TYR A 367 23.59 -29.56 -20.36
CA TYR A 367 23.99 -28.24 -20.86
C TYR A 367 23.27 -27.99 -22.19
N ALA A 368 22.67 -26.82 -22.33
CA ALA A 368 21.90 -26.41 -23.49
C ALA A 368 21.91 -24.90 -23.69
N GLU A 369 21.52 -24.42 -24.86
CA GLU A 369 21.20 -23.02 -25.09
C GLU A 369 19.79 -22.71 -24.70
N ARG A 370 18.87 -23.70 -24.86
CA ARG A 370 17.44 -23.60 -24.47
C ARG A 370 16.99 -24.90 -23.83
N ALA A 371 16.12 -24.74 -22.80
CA ALA A 371 15.43 -25.88 -22.22
C ALA A 371 13.93 -25.53 -22.12
N MET A 372 13.10 -26.37 -22.71
CA MET A 372 11.63 -26.23 -22.72
C MET A 372 11.00 -27.36 -21.93
N TYR A 373 10.16 -27.03 -20.98
CA TYR A 373 9.37 -27.98 -20.20
C TYR A 373 7.89 -27.80 -20.50
N GLU A 374 7.18 -28.90 -20.73
CA GLU A 374 5.74 -28.96 -20.93
C GLU A 374 5.13 -29.99 -19.97
N ALA A 375 4.21 -29.50 -19.08
CA ALA A 375 3.63 -30.29 -18.00
C ALA A 375 2.67 -31.38 -18.53
N ARG A 376 1.96 -31.15 -19.65
CA ARG A 376 0.94 -32.06 -20.18
C ARG A 376 1.51 -33.42 -20.57
N GLY A 377 2.74 -33.45 -21.05
CA GLY A 377 3.42 -34.69 -21.48
C GLY A 377 4.63 -35.02 -20.61
N GLU A 378 4.86 -34.27 -19.53
CA GLU A 378 6.11 -34.32 -18.75
C GLU A 378 7.35 -34.33 -19.64
N THR A 379 7.32 -33.47 -20.65
CA THR A 379 8.34 -33.42 -21.69
C THR A 379 9.36 -32.34 -21.37
N LEU A 380 10.64 -32.68 -21.40
CA LEU A 380 11.75 -31.72 -21.34
C LEU A 380 12.54 -31.82 -22.65
N VAL A 381 12.67 -30.70 -23.36
CA VAL A 381 13.46 -30.57 -24.57
C VAL A 381 14.64 -29.66 -24.30
N LEU A 382 15.84 -30.16 -24.61
CA LEU A 382 17.08 -29.41 -24.55
C LEU A 382 17.58 -29.17 -25.98
N GLU A 383 17.86 -27.92 -26.33
CA GLU A 383 18.39 -27.51 -27.63
C GLU A 383 19.73 -26.77 -27.47
N GLY A 384 20.69 -27.06 -28.35
CA GLY A 384 22.01 -26.42 -28.31
C GLY A 384 22.92 -26.87 -29.45
N THR A 385 24.10 -26.28 -29.52
CA THR A 385 25.10 -26.55 -30.58
C THR A 385 26.43 -27.08 -30.04
N PRO A 386 26.46 -28.30 -29.46
CA PRO A 386 25.39 -29.25 -29.19
C PRO A 386 24.78 -29.08 -27.78
N ALA A 387 23.53 -29.56 -27.61
CA ALA A 387 23.01 -29.91 -26.29
C ALA A 387 23.73 -31.20 -25.81
N ARG A 388 24.02 -31.27 -24.50
CA ARG A 388 24.82 -32.34 -23.91
C ARG A 388 24.26 -32.77 -22.56
N VAL A 389 24.24 -34.09 -22.32
CA VAL A 389 23.90 -34.69 -21.03
C VAL A 389 25.00 -35.63 -20.59
N GLU A 390 25.51 -35.45 -19.40
CA GLU A 390 26.49 -36.23 -18.70
C GLU A 390 25.84 -36.98 -17.53
N ASP A 391 26.04 -38.30 -17.48
CA ASP A 391 25.62 -39.12 -16.34
C ASP A 391 26.89 -39.76 -15.75
N ASP A 392 27.37 -39.21 -14.66
CA ASP A 392 28.61 -39.63 -13.99
C ASP A 392 28.47 -41.03 -13.40
N ARG A 393 27.28 -41.42 -12.94
CA ARG A 393 26.99 -42.73 -12.34
C ARG A 393 27.12 -43.85 -13.36
N HIS A 394 26.51 -43.65 -14.55
CA HIS A 394 26.54 -44.65 -15.62
C HIS A 394 27.67 -44.42 -16.65
N ARG A 395 28.45 -43.36 -16.45
CA ARG A 395 29.51 -42.94 -17.36
C ARG A 395 29.03 -42.78 -18.81
N ILE A 396 27.86 -42.16 -18.98
CA ILE A 396 27.24 -41.94 -20.27
C ILE A 396 27.36 -40.48 -20.64
N LEU A 397 27.76 -40.21 -21.88
CA LEU A 397 27.67 -38.88 -22.50
C LEU A 397 26.75 -39.00 -23.72
N GLN A 398 25.71 -38.17 -23.74
CA GLN A 398 24.78 -37.99 -24.83
C GLN A 398 24.90 -36.57 -25.37
N GLN A 399 24.95 -36.42 -26.71
CA GLN A 399 24.98 -35.09 -27.33
C GLN A 399 24.28 -35.12 -28.69
N GLY A 400 23.61 -34.01 -29.02
CA GLY A 400 22.89 -33.80 -30.26
C GLY A 400 22.42 -32.36 -30.37
N ALA A 401 21.82 -31.96 -31.47
CA ALA A 401 21.24 -30.64 -31.61
C ALA A 401 20.01 -30.48 -30.70
N ARG A 402 19.28 -31.59 -30.54
CA ARG A 402 18.07 -31.64 -29.70
C ARG A 402 17.99 -32.96 -28.92
N LEU A 403 17.74 -32.86 -27.64
CA LEU A 403 17.55 -33.99 -26.72
C LEU A 403 16.15 -33.87 -26.12
N THR A 404 15.26 -34.82 -26.36
CA THR A 404 13.89 -34.82 -25.82
C THR A 404 13.74 -35.95 -24.81
N PHE A 405 13.39 -35.58 -23.58
CA PHE A 405 13.09 -36.48 -22.47
C PHE A 405 11.57 -36.55 -22.30
N LEU A 406 11.02 -37.76 -22.29
CA LEU A 406 9.59 -38.04 -22.16
C LEU A 406 9.33 -38.82 -20.88
N GLY A 407 8.14 -38.59 -20.25
CA GLY A 407 7.69 -39.31 -19.08
C GLY A 407 8.66 -39.22 -17.91
N GLY A 408 9.10 -37.98 -17.57
CA GLY A 408 10.03 -37.76 -16.46
C GLY A 408 11.46 -38.23 -16.68
N GLY A 409 11.82 -38.64 -17.92
CA GLY A 409 13.18 -39.11 -18.29
C GLY A 409 13.29 -40.58 -18.63
N ASP A 410 12.19 -41.34 -18.66
CA ASP A 410 12.19 -42.77 -19.03
C ASP A 410 12.60 -43.04 -20.46
N LYS A 411 12.37 -42.09 -21.37
CA LYS A 411 12.72 -42.17 -22.78
C LYS A 411 13.46 -40.92 -23.23
N VAL A 412 14.57 -41.12 -23.97
CA VAL A 412 15.36 -40.03 -24.55
C VAL A 412 15.39 -40.19 -26.07
N LEU A 413 14.91 -39.19 -26.79
CA LEU A 413 15.06 -39.06 -28.21
C LEU A 413 16.19 -38.06 -28.49
N ILE A 414 17.09 -38.43 -29.39
CA ILE A 414 18.26 -37.61 -29.77
C ILE A 414 18.13 -37.33 -31.27
N GLU A 415 18.09 -36.04 -31.62
CA GLU A 415 17.96 -35.58 -33.00
C GLU A 415 19.18 -34.77 -33.43
N ASP A 416 19.60 -34.95 -34.66
CA ASP A 416 20.59 -34.12 -35.32
C ASP A 416 19.91 -32.90 -35.99
N GLY A 417 20.56 -31.74 -35.93
CA GLY A 417 20.17 -30.57 -36.72
C GLY A 417 20.72 -30.68 -38.14
N GLU A 418 20.05 -30.05 -39.11
CA GLU A 418 20.58 -29.90 -40.49
C GLU A 418 21.98 -29.28 -40.47
N GLY A 419 23.02 -30.03 -40.89
CA GLY A 419 24.42 -29.62 -40.87
C GLY A 419 25.18 -29.85 -39.56
N ALA A 420 24.59 -30.49 -38.55
CA ALA A 420 25.22 -30.77 -37.26
C ALA A 420 26.06 -32.07 -37.28
N ARG A 421 27.06 -32.12 -36.40
CA ARG A 421 27.87 -33.30 -36.15
C ARG A 421 26.98 -34.44 -35.63
N ARG A 422 27.25 -35.68 -36.12
CA ARG A 422 26.48 -36.90 -35.81
C ARG A 422 26.07 -37.05 -34.34
N VAL A 423 24.86 -37.57 -34.10
CA VAL A 423 24.40 -38.07 -32.79
C VAL A 423 25.48 -38.94 -32.17
N ARG A 424 25.83 -38.68 -30.93
CA ARG A 424 26.85 -39.44 -30.23
C ARG A 424 26.38 -39.87 -28.86
N THR A 425 26.30 -41.17 -28.64
CA THR A 425 26.21 -41.78 -27.32
C THR A 425 27.50 -42.52 -27.02
N VAL A 426 28.18 -42.15 -25.95
CA VAL A 426 29.43 -42.78 -25.52
C VAL A 426 29.28 -43.33 -24.12
N ARG A 427 29.55 -44.59 -23.90
CA ARG A 427 29.69 -45.18 -22.58
C ARG A 427 31.19 -45.27 -22.27
N LEU A 428 31.61 -44.59 -21.22
CA LEU A 428 33.01 -44.63 -20.76
C LEU A 428 33.22 -45.90 -19.93
N ILE A 429 33.93 -46.87 -20.47
CA ILE A 429 34.33 -48.09 -19.77
C ILE A 429 35.63 -47.80 -19.00
N PRO A 430 35.75 -48.09 -17.69
CA PRO A 430 37.01 -47.94 -17.00
C PRO A 430 38.06 -48.86 -17.65
N ARG A 431 39.21 -48.30 -17.99
CA ARG A 431 40.37 -49.14 -18.31
C ARG A 431 40.72 -49.93 -17.05
N GLY A 432 40.51 -51.25 -17.09
CA GLY A 432 41.04 -52.13 -16.04
C GLY A 432 42.53 -51.84 -15.88
N LYS A 433 42.93 -51.65 -14.62
CA LYS A 433 44.38 -51.68 -14.30
C LYS A 433 44.90 -53.02 -14.71
N PRO A 434 46.09 -53.06 -15.36
CA PRO A 434 46.78 -54.34 -15.70
C PRO A 434 47.13 -55.10 -14.45
#